data_eda9873add27b9e0dd43c0e9518b4261
#
_entry.id   eda9873add27b9e0dd43c0e9518b4261
#
_cell.length_a   1.000
_cell.length_b   1.000
_cell.length_c   1.000
_cell.angle_alpha   90.00
_cell.angle_beta   90.00
_cell.angle_gamma   90.00
#
_symmetry.space_group_name_H-M   'P 1'
#
loop_
_entity.id
_entity.type
_entity.pdbx_description
1 polymer ?
#
loop_
_entity_poly.entity_id
_entity_poly.type
_entity_poly.pdbx_seq_one_letter_code
_entity_poly.pdbx_strand_id
1 'polypeptide(L)'
;GSEMCIRDRKIPYRRQNVSLALLLLTAALFIPIRGGFSVSTMNLSKVYFSQDQRMNHAAINPAFSFMYSATHQNNFDKQYRFMDPKIADELFAEMVDKPVAATDSIPQLLNTQRPNIIFIILESFSTHLMETFGGQPNVAVNMDKFAKEGILFSNFYGSSFRTDRGLASIISGYPGQPSTSIMKYPEKTDKLPSIPRSLKNAGYNLEYYYGCLLYTSPSPRDRTRS
;
A
#
# COMPACT_ATOMS: atom_id res chain seq x y z
N GLY A 1 65.89 8.95 1.70
CA GLY A 1 65.82 10.41 1.72
C GLY A 1 64.55 10.96 1.06
N SER A 2 63.49 10.18 0.77
CA SER A 2 62.29 10.68 0.05
C SER A 2 61.01 10.73 0.89
N GLU A 3 61.04 10.33 2.13
CA GLU A 3 59.81 10.32 2.95
C GLU A 3 59.58 11.58 3.79
N MET A 4 60.55 12.49 3.83
CA MET A 4 60.47 13.67 4.73
C MET A 4 59.87 14.91 4.05
N CYS A 5 59.56 14.86 2.75
CA CYS A 5 59.04 16.06 2.02
C CYS A 5 57.51 16.18 2.01
N ILE A 6 56.74 15.20 2.47
CA ILE A 6 55.26 15.25 2.41
C ILE A 6 54.69 15.84 3.68
N ARG A 7 55.46 15.81 4.78
CA ARG A 7 54.92 16.16 6.13
C ARG A 7 54.81 17.66 6.42
N ASP A 8 55.49 18.52 5.65
CA ASP A 8 55.60 19.95 5.96
C ASP A 8 54.92 20.90 4.96
N ARG A 9 54.11 20.40 4.04
CA ARG A 9 53.24 21.29 3.27
C ARG A 9 52.08 21.72 4.18
N LYS A 10 52.30 22.72 5.00
CA LYS A 10 51.22 23.52 5.61
C LYS A 10 50.51 24.22 4.47
N ILE A 11 49.47 23.60 3.94
CA ILE A 11 48.56 24.27 3.00
C ILE A 11 47.87 25.35 3.82
N PRO A 12 48.05 26.63 3.54
CA PRO A 12 47.40 27.71 4.26
C PRO A 12 45.92 27.74 3.88
N TYR A 13 45.12 26.97 4.60
CA TYR A 13 43.68 27.04 4.43
C TYR A 13 43.06 27.88 5.55
N ARG A 14 42.17 28.80 5.17
CA ARG A 14 41.35 29.49 6.17
C ARG A 14 40.31 28.50 6.67
N ARG A 15 40.33 28.21 7.97
CA ARG A 15 39.38 27.29 8.59
C ARG A 15 37.93 27.56 8.20
N GLN A 16 37.57 28.85 8.08
CA GLN A 16 36.24 29.29 7.66
C GLN A 16 35.88 28.80 6.24
N ASN A 17 36.81 28.91 5.29
CA ASN A 17 36.55 28.47 3.89
C ASN A 17 36.40 26.94 3.80
N VAL A 18 37.18 26.20 4.60
CA VAL A 18 37.06 24.73 4.66
C VAL A 18 35.76 24.32 5.32
N SER A 19 35.37 24.97 6.42
CA SER A 19 34.09 24.71 7.07
C SER A 19 32.92 25.02 6.15
N LEU A 20 32.96 26.12 5.42
CA LEU A 20 31.94 26.46 4.43
C LEU A 20 31.87 25.46 3.29
N ALA A 21 33.02 25.05 2.75
CA ALA A 21 33.08 24.03 1.69
C ALA A 21 32.51 22.68 2.14
N LEU A 22 32.85 22.25 3.36
CA LEU A 22 32.32 21.02 3.95
C LEU A 22 30.80 21.12 4.17
N LEU A 23 30.30 22.24 4.64
CA LEU A 23 28.88 22.48 4.84
C LEU A 23 28.11 22.44 3.50
N LEU A 24 28.64 23.09 2.46
CA LEU A 24 28.07 23.04 1.11
C LEU A 24 28.09 21.62 0.53
N LEU A 25 29.18 20.89 0.72
CA LEU A 25 29.31 19.50 0.27
C LEU A 25 28.30 18.59 1.00
N THR A 26 28.14 18.77 2.30
CA THR A 26 27.14 18.05 3.11
C THR A 26 25.72 18.39 2.65
N ALA A 27 25.43 19.66 2.38
CA ALA A 27 24.14 20.08 1.85
C ALA A 27 23.89 19.47 0.45
N ALA A 28 24.90 19.43 -0.41
CA ALA A 28 24.80 18.82 -1.73
C ALA A 28 24.52 17.29 -1.66
N LEU A 29 25.07 16.60 -0.66
CA LEU A 29 24.79 15.18 -0.43
C LEU A 29 23.34 14.90 -0.03
N PHE A 30 22.62 15.89 0.45
CA PHE A 30 21.20 15.73 0.80
C PHE A 30 20.35 15.34 -0.41
N ILE A 31 20.66 15.87 -1.59
CA ILE A 31 19.93 15.61 -2.84
C ILE A 31 19.98 14.12 -3.24
N PRO A 32 21.16 13.48 -3.37
CA PRO A 32 21.22 12.06 -3.70
C PRO A 32 20.70 11.17 -2.60
N ILE A 33 20.84 11.53 -1.32
CA ILE A 33 20.26 10.80 -0.19
C ILE A 33 18.73 10.82 -0.27
N ARG A 34 18.14 11.95 -0.62
CA ARG A 34 16.70 12.10 -0.81
C ARG A 34 16.18 11.32 -2.03
N GLY A 35 17.02 11.02 -3.01
CA GLY A 35 16.64 10.33 -4.24
C GLY A 35 16.25 11.25 -5.40
N GLY A 36 16.69 12.53 -5.36
CA GLY A 36 16.50 13.52 -6.42
C GLY A 36 15.56 14.67 -6.05
N PHE A 37 15.16 15.45 -7.07
CA PHE A 37 14.28 16.62 -6.93
C PHE A 37 12.79 16.31 -7.05
N SER A 38 12.41 15.05 -7.30
CA SER A 38 11.01 14.66 -7.47
C SER A 38 10.24 14.73 -6.15
N VAL A 39 8.92 14.84 -6.24
CA VAL A 39 8.01 14.81 -5.08
C VAL A 39 8.07 13.47 -4.34
N SER A 40 8.43 12.40 -5.05
CA SER A 40 8.61 11.05 -4.49
C SER A 40 10.00 10.92 -3.88
N THR A 41 10.08 10.91 -2.56
CA THR A 41 11.33 10.63 -1.83
C THR A 41 11.74 9.16 -1.98
N MET A 42 13.03 8.87 -1.76
CA MET A 42 13.54 7.51 -1.67
C MET A 42 12.84 6.78 -0.51
N ASN A 43 12.24 5.64 -0.80
CA ASN A 43 11.64 4.75 0.20
C ASN A 43 12.12 3.31 -0.03
N LEU A 44 11.89 2.45 0.96
CA LEU A 44 12.32 1.05 0.91
C LEU A 44 11.71 0.27 -0.28
N SER A 45 10.52 0.65 -0.75
CA SER A 45 9.85 -0.04 -1.86
C SER A 45 10.54 0.14 -3.21
N LYS A 46 11.39 1.17 -3.39
CA LYS A 46 12.16 1.37 -4.63
C LYS A 46 13.25 0.31 -4.85
N VAL A 47 13.58 -0.45 -3.82
CA VAL A 47 14.59 -1.51 -3.88
C VAL A 47 13.97 -2.85 -4.30
N TYR A 48 12.63 -2.94 -4.35
CA TYR A 48 11.93 -4.17 -4.75
C TYR A 48 11.94 -4.29 -6.28
N PHE A 49 12.94 -4.98 -6.82
CA PHE A 49 13.16 -5.16 -8.26
C PHE A 49 12.91 -6.59 -8.75
N SER A 50 12.81 -7.57 -7.83
CA SER A 50 12.69 -8.98 -8.12
C SER A 50 11.41 -9.57 -7.53
N GLN A 51 10.93 -10.66 -8.11
CA GLN A 51 9.88 -11.48 -7.51
C GLN A 51 10.40 -12.32 -6.34
N ASP A 52 11.73 -12.56 -6.25
CA ASP A 52 12.34 -13.20 -5.08
C ASP A 52 12.58 -12.15 -3.98
N GLN A 53 11.85 -12.32 -2.88
CA GLN A 53 11.91 -11.42 -1.75
C GLN A 53 13.29 -11.38 -1.08
N ARG A 54 14.06 -12.49 -1.14
CA ARG A 54 15.42 -12.55 -0.61
C ARG A 54 16.37 -11.61 -1.36
N MET A 55 16.23 -11.54 -2.68
CA MET A 55 17.01 -10.60 -3.51
C MET A 55 16.67 -9.15 -3.19
N ASN A 56 15.39 -8.85 -3.00
CA ASN A 56 14.93 -7.52 -2.61
C ASN A 56 15.49 -7.12 -1.23
N HIS A 57 15.45 -8.02 -0.26
CA HIS A 57 16.00 -7.77 1.08
C HIS A 57 17.52 -7.59 1.06
N ALA A 58 18.23 -8.36 0.24
CA ALA A 58 19.67 -8.22 0.09
C ALA A 58 20.09 -6.88 -0.53
N ALA A 59 19.22 -6.26 -1.33
CA ALA A 59 19.45 -4.97 -1.96
C ALA A 59 19.17 -3.77 -1.02
N ILE A 60 18.52 -3.98 0.12
CA ILE A 60 18.24 -2.92 1.09
C ILE A 60 19.53 -2.53 1.81
N ASN A 61 19.88 -1.23 1.76
CA ASN A 61 20.96 -0.72 2.58
C ASN A 61 20.61 -0.81 4.07
N PRO A 62 21.34 -1.60 4.88
CA PRO A 62 20.98 -1.82 6.29
C PRO A 62 21.07 -0.56 7.13
N ALA A 63 22.03 0.35 6.86
CA ALA A 63 22.14 1.61 7.58
C ALA A 63 20.95 2.52 7.29
N PHE A 64 20.52 2.61 6.03
CA PHE A 64 19.32 3.37 5.65
C PHE A 64 18.06 2.78 6.30
N SER A 65 17.90 1.47 6.25
CA SER A 65 16.76 0.78 6.86
C SER A 65 16.68 0.99 8.37
N PHE A 66 17.83 0.91 9.06
CA PHE A 66 17.90 1.18 10.50
C PHE A 66 17.53 2.63 10.84
N MET A 67 18.13 3.61 10.16
CA MET A 67 17.82 5.03 10.36
C MET A 67 16.36 5.33 10.07
N TYR A 68 15.82 4.76 8.99
CA TYR A 68 14.40 4.90 8.63
C TYR A 68 13.50 4.34 9.73
N SER A 69 13.77 3.13 10.22
CA SER A 69 13.00 2.51 11.31
C SER A 69 13.08 3.30 12.60
N ALA A 70 14.27 3.81 12.95
CA ALA A 70 14.46 4.60 14.17
C ALA A 70 13.68 5.93 14.13
N THR A 71 13.59 6.56 12.95
CA THR A 71 12.91 7.87 12.79
C THR A 71 11.42 7.74 12.53
N HIS A 72 10.93 6.57 12.07
CA HIS A 72 9.53 6.34 11.70
C HIS A 72 8.82 5.34 12.63
N GLN A 73 9.22 5.30 13.89
CA GLN A 73 8.48 4.54 14.90
C GLN A 73 7.16 5.25 15.24
N ASN A 74 6.06 4.72 14.73
CA ASN A 74 4.73 5.19 15.09
C ASN A 74 4.22 4.39 16.30
N ASN A 75 3.95 5.08 17.38
CA ASN A 75 3.25 4.48 18.51
C ASN A 75 1.73 4.50 18.22
N PHE A 76 1.22 3.39 17.69
CA PHE A 76 -0.18 3.27 17.29
C PHE A 76 -1.14 3.36 18.47
N ASP A 77 -0.75 2.92 19.65
CA ASP A 77 -1.60 2.92 20.85
C ASP A 77 -2.01 4.33 21.27
N LYS A 78 -1.11 5.31 21.03
CA LYS A 78 -1.41 6.72 21.35
C LYS A 78 -2.09 7.45 20.19
N GLN A 79 -1.79 7.06 18.96
CA GLN A 79 -2.23 7.79 17.78
C GLN A 79 -3.71 7.62 17.46
N TYR A 80 -4.30 6.47 17.83
CA TYR A 80 -5.68 6.10 17.49
C TYR A 80 -6.60 5.99 18.70
N ARG A 81 -6.22 6.59 19.82
CA ARG A 81 -7.07 6.60 21.01
C ARG A 81 -8.05 7.77 20.95
N PHE A 82 -9.14 7.58 20.22
CA PHE A 82 -10.16 8.62 20.02
C PHE A 82 -11.25 8.62 21.10
N MET A 83 -11.36 7.54 21.86
CA MET A 83 -12.39 7.37 22.90
C MET A 83 -11.88 6.46 24.01
N ASP A 84 -12.65 6.34 25.09
CA ASP A 84 -12.35 5.39 26.16
C ASP A 84 -12.42 3.95 25.63
N PRO A 85 -11.47 3.06 25.98
CA PRO A 85 -11.47 1.68 25.51
C PRO A 85 -12.78 0.92 25.79
N LYS A 86 -13.41 1.15 26.94
CA LYS A 86 -14.69 0.49 27.29
C LYS A 86 -15.82 0.89 26.35
N ILE A 87 -15.90 2.19 26.03
CA ILE A 87 -16.89 2.70 25.07
C ILE A 87 -16.61 2.13 23.66
N ALA A 88 -15.35 2.03 23.29
CA ALA A 88 -14.95 1.44 22.01
C ALA A 88 -15.35 -0.05 21.92
N ASP A 89 -15.14 -0.81 22.98
CA ASP A 89 -15.52 -2.23 23.05
C ASP A 89 -17.04 -2.42 23.00
N GLU A 90 -17.81 -1.59 23.73
CA GLU A 90 -19.28 -1.61 23.71
C GLU A 90 -19.82 -1.29 22.31
N LEU A 91 -19.33 -0.23 21.67
CA LEU A 91 -19.73 0.13 20.31
C LEU A 91 -19.35 -0.94 19.29
N PHE A 92 -18.16 -1.53 19.43
CA PHE A 92 -17.71 -2.61 18.56
C PHE A 92 -18.59 -3.85 18.74
N ALA A 93 -18.90 -4.23 19.96
CA ALA A 93 -19.82 -5.33 20.26
C ALA A 93 -21.20 -5.09 19.62
N GLU A 94 -21.77 -3.89 19.76
CA GLU A 94 -23.04 -3.52 19.13
C GLU A 94 -23.01 -3.61 17.60
N MET A 95 -21.86 -3.27 16.99
CA MET A 95 -21.68 -3.36 15.54
C MET A 95 -21.58 -4.80 15.02
N VAL A 96 -20.97 -5.68 15.79
CA VAL A 96 -20.67 -7.06 15.38
C VAL A 96 -21.78 -8.02 15.81
N ASP A 97 -22.42 -7.78 16.95
CA ASP A 97 -23.40 -8.65 17.59
C ASP A 97 -24.82 -8.46 17.03
N LYS A 98 -24.95 -8.18 15.74
CA LYS A 98 -26.27 -8.26 15.10
C LYS A 98 -26.63 -9.73 14.96
N PRO A 99 -27.67 -10.20 15.68
CA PRO A 99 -28.11 -11.58 15.53
C PRO A 99 -28.47 -11.79 14.06
N VAL A 100 -27.74 -12.69 13.40
CA VAL A 100 -28.20 -13.25 12.13
C VAL A 100 -29.51 -13.95 12.48
N ALA A 101 -30.63 -13.40 12.01
CA ALA A 101 -31.93 -14.02 12.25
C ALA A 101 -31.82 -15.48 11.76
N ALA A 102 -32.00 -16.41 12.67
CA ALA A 102 -31.84 -17.85 12.41
C ALA A 102 -32.87 -18.42 11.40
N THR A 103 -33.73 -17.55 10.89
CA THR A 103 -34.85 -17.87 9.96
C THR A 103 -34.54 -17.53 8.50
N ASP A 104 -33.47 -16.79 8.22
CA ASP A 104 -33.14 -16.47 6.85
C ASP A 104 -32.32 -17.62 6.23
N SER A 105 -33.04 -18.55 5.57
CA SER A 105 -32.42 -19.45 4.64
C SER A 105 -31.67 -18.61 3.63
N ILE A 106 -30.33 -18.70 3.63
CA ILE A 106 -29.49 -18.03 2.62
C ILE A 106 -30.00 -18.50 1.25
N PRO A 107 -30.56 -17.61 0.42
CA PRO A 107 -31.07 -18.03 -0.88
C PRO A 107 -29.91 -18.64 -1.68
N GLN A 108 -30.18 -19.78 -2.31
CA GLN A 108 -29.21 -20.40 -3.19
C GLN A 108 -29.04 -19.50 -4.43
N LEU A 109 -28.00 -18.69 -4.43
CA LEU A 109 -27.72 -17.70 -5.51
C LEU A 109 -27.00 -18.32 -6.70
N LEU A 110 -26.37 -19.48 -6.51
CA LEU A 110 -25.54 -20.13 -7.52
C LEU A 110 -26.16 -21.44 -7.94
N ASN A 111 -26.13 -21.70 -9.26
CA ASN A 111 -26.61 -22.96 -9.83
C ASN A 111 -25.62 -24.12 -9.67
N THR A 112 -24.45 -23.87 -9.11
CA THR A 112 -23.40 -24.86 -8.89
C THR A 112 -22.74 -24.67 -7.54
N GLN A 113 -22.30 -25.77 -6.93
CA GLN A 113 -21.58 -25.74 -5.66
C GLN A 113 -20.13 -25.26 -5.80
N ARG A 114 -19.58 -25.31 -7.02
CA ARG A 114 -18.16 -25.00 -7.29
C ARG A 114 -18.01 -24.19 -8.58
N PRO A 115 -18.44 -22.92 -8.56
CA PRO A 115 -18.33 -22.05 -9.74
C PRO A 115 -16.87 -21.65 -9.98
N ASN A 116 -16.54 -21.30 -11.22
CA ASN A 116 -15.37 -20.50 -11.50
C ASN A 116 -15.59 -19.08 -10.97
N ILE A 117 -14.57 -18.50 -10.33
CA ILE A 117 -14.67 -17.19 -9.69
C ILE A 117 -13.70 -16.23 -10.38
N ILE A 118 -14.23 -15.12 -10.89
CA ILE A 118 -13.43 -13.99 -11.37
C ILE A 118 -13.69 -12.82 -10.43
N PHE A 119 -12.66 -12.39 -9.72
CA PHE A 119 -12.73 -11.29 -8.79
C PHE A 119 -12.05 -10.04 -9.37
N ILE A 120 -12.84 -9.04 -9.73
CA ILE A 120 -12.36 -7.84 -10.42
C ILE A 120 -12.36 -6.67 -9.43
N ILE A 121 -11.18 -6.10 -9.16
CA ILE A 121 -11.02 -4.89 -8.35
C ILE A 121 -10.73 -3.73 -9.28
N LEU A 122 -11.65 -2.76 -9.34
CA LEU A 122 -11.53 -1.58 -10.19
C LEU A 122 -10.88 -0.43 -9.40
N GLU A 123 -9.72 0.03 -9.87
CA GLU A 123 -9.02 1.18 -9.30
C GLU A 123 -9.76 2.47 -9.57
N SER A 124 -9.92 3.32 -8.54
CA SER A 124 -10.53 4.64 -8.64
C SER A 124 -11.95 4.67 -9.26
N PHE A 125 -12.66 3.53 -9.23
CA PHE A 125 -14.02 3.46 -9.72
C PHE A 125 -14.98 4.04 -8.67
N SER A 126 -15.83 4.99 -9.08
CA SER A 126 -16.76 5.69 -8.21
C SER A 126 -18.20 5.45 -8.62
N THR A 127 -19.11 5.40 -7.65
CA THR A 127 -20.57 5.36 -7.88
C THR A 127 -21.09 6.56 -8.68
N HIS A 128 -20.35 7.70 -8.70
CA HIS A 128 -20.67 8.83 -9.57
C HIS A 128 -20.65 8.51 -11.07
N LEU A 129 -20.03 7.41 -11.46
CA LEU A 129 -20.00 6.94 -12.85
C LEU A 129 -21.18 6.03 -13.19
N MET A 130 -21.96 5.57 -12.19
CA MET A 130 -23.08 4.64 -12.36
C MET A 130 -24.42 5.35 -12.22
N GLU A 131 -25.24 5.27 -13.26
CA GLU A 131 -26.61 5.80 -13.26
C GLU A 131 -27.49 5.16 -12.20
N THR A 132 -27.28 3.86 -11.94
CA THR A 132 -27.99 3.09 -10.89
C THR A 132 -27.85 3.71 -9.50
N PHE A 133 -26.79 4.44 -9.21
CA PHE A 133 -26.56 5.16 -7.96
C PHE A 133 -26.79 6.67 -8.05
N GLY A 134 -27.45 7.14 -9.12
CA GLY A 134 -27.68 8.57 -9.36
C GLY A 134 -26.46 9.32 -9.90
N GLY A 135 -25.48 8.61 -10.44
CA GLY A 135 -24.31 9.17 -11.11
C GLY A 135 -24.60 9.64 -12.54
N GLN A 136 -23.51 9.89 -13.28
CA GLN A 136 -23.59 10.41 -14.66
C GLN A 136 -24.20 9.34 -15.61
N PRO A 137 -25.24 9.69 -16.37
CA PRO A 137 -25.87 8.76 -17.30
C PRO A 137 -24.93 8.39 -18.47
N ASN A 138 -25.06 7.18 -18.96
CA ASN A 138 -24.33 6.66 -20.12
C ASN A 138 -22.80 6.61 -19.99
N VAL A 139 -22.24 6.63 -18.79
CA VAL A 139 -20.79 6.51 -18.56
C VAL A 139 -20.40 5.06 -18.32
N ALA A 140 -20.99 4.40 -17.34
CA ALA A 140 -20.68 3.02 -16.96
C ALA A 140 -21.78 2.04 -17.38
N VAL A 141 -22.23 2.11 -18.63
CA VAL A 141 -23.39 1.40 -19.17
C VAL A 141 -23.36 -0.10 -18.87
N ASN A 142 -22.20 -0.75 -19.03
CA ASN A 142 -22.07 -2.19 -18.77
C ASN A 142 -22.16 -2.51 -17.27
N MET A 143 -21.68 -1.63 -16.40
CA MET A 143 -21.79 -1.82 -14.95
C MET A 143 -23.24 -1.63 -14.49
N ASP A 144 -23.95 -0.64 -15.06
CA ASP A 144 -25.37 -0.44 -14.79
C ASP A 144 -26.22 -1.63 -15.29
N LYS A 145 -25.82 -2.25 -16.41
CA LYS A 145 -26.42 -3.48 -16.89
C LYS A 145 -26.18 -4.63 -15.92
N PHE A 146 -24.96 -4.85 -15.46
CA PHE A 146 -24.63 -5.88 -14.47
C PHE A 146 -25.35 -5.65 -13.15
N ALA A 147 -25.51 -4.40 -12.72
CA ALA A 147 -26.28 -4.06 -11.53
C ALA A 147 -27.76 -4.47 -11.60
N LYS A 148 -28.34 -4.50 -12.82
CA LYS A 148 -29.73 -4.92 -13.07
C LYS A 148 -29.87 -6.43 -13.23
N GLU A 149 -28.86 -7.10 -13.77
CA GLU A 149 -28.87 -8.53 -14.10
C GLU A 149 -28.29 -9.41 -12.97
N GLY A 150 -27.49 -8.84 -12.08
CA GLY A 150 -26.81 -9.53 -11.00
C GLY A 150 -27.28 -9.12 -9.61
N ILE A 151 -26.42 -9.34 -8.63
CA ILE A 151 -26.66 -8.93 -7.24
C ILE A 151 -25.89 -7.66 -6.96
N LEU A 152 -26.63 -6.59 -6.64
CA LEU A 152 -26.05 -5.31 -6.29
C LEU A 152 -26.07 -5.10 -4.77
N PHE A 153 -24.91 -4.91 -4.18
CA PHE A 153 -24.77 -4.52 -2.77
C PHE A 153 -24.77 -2.98 -2.69
N SER A 154 -25.92 -2.39 -2.42
CA SER A 154 -26.10 -0.93 -2.40
C SER A 154 -25.42 -0.23 -1.22
N ASN A 155 -25.23 -0.94 -0.10
CA ASN A 155 -24.62 -0.44 1.13
C ASN A 155 -23.22 -1.00 1.36
N PHE A 156 -22.43 -1.12 0.30
CA PHE A 156 -21.05 -1.61 0.36
C PHE A 156 -20.07 -0.44 0.27
N TYR A 157 -19.30 -0.23 1.34
CA TYR A 157 -18.38 0.90 1.46
C TYR A 157 -16.94 0.45 1.49
N GLY A 158 -16.05 1.25 0.87
CA GLY A 158 -14.61 1.05 0.97
C GLY A 158 -14.09 1.45 2.36
N SER A 159 -13.26 0.62 2.97
CA SER A 159 -12.69 0.92 4.29
C SER A 159 -11.54 1.93 4.24
N SER A 160 -11.05 2.30 3.07
CA SER A 160 -9.98 3.29 2.89
C SER A 160 -9.99 3.90 1.50
N PHE A 161 -9.48 5.13 1.42
CA PHE A 161 -9.33 5.90 0.18
C PHE A 161 -8.02 5.62 -0.58
N ARG A 162 -7.13 4.76 -0.06
CA ARG A 162 -5.87 4.39 -0.71
C ARG A 162 -5.85 2.92 -1.09
N THR A 163 -5.33 2.64 -2.28
CA THR A 163 -5.26 1.31 -2.87
C THR A 163 -4.53 0.30 -1.98
N ASP A 164 -3.39 0.69 -1.41
CA ASP A 164 -2.58 -0.17 -0.55
C ASP A 164 -3.31 -0.63 0.73
N ARG A 165 -4.29 0.15 1.20
CA ARG A 165 -5.13 -0.18 2.36
C ARG A 165 -6.41 -0.86 1.93
N GLY A 166 -7.06 -0.32 0.90
CA GLY A 166 -8.30 -0.85 0.36
C GLY A 166 -8.15 -2.27 -0.16
N LEU A 167 -7.03 -2.57 -0.84
CA LEU A 167 -6.73 -3.91 -1.35
C LEU A 167 -6.60 -4.93 -0.22
N ALA A 168 -5.87 -4.58 0.85
CA ALA A 168 -5.76 -5.44 2.03
C ALA A 168 -7.13 -5.70 2.67
N SER A 169 -7.98 -4.66 2.77
CA SER A 169 -9.32 -4.78 3.34
C SER A 169 -10.23 -5.68 2.50
N ILE A 170 -10.21 -5.51 1.19
CA ILE A 170 -11.05 -6.31 0.28
C ILE A 170 -10.63 -7.78 0.30
N ILE A 171 -9.33 -8.06 0.26
CA ILE A 171 -8.81 -9.43 0.13
C ILE A 171 -8.81 -10.17 1.47
N SER A 172 -8.53 -9.48 2.57
CA SER A 172 -8.31 -10.13 3.88
C SER A 172 -9.32 -9.75 4.95
N GLY A 173 -10.21 -8.79 4.71
CA GLY A 173 -11.09 -8.23 5.73
C GLY A 173 -10.35 -7.37 6.77
N TYR A 174 -9.07 -7.08 6.60
CA TYR A 174 -8.32 -6.27 7.53
C TYR A 174 -8.71 -4.78 7.40
N PRO A 175 -9.18 -4.12 8.46
CA PRO A 175 -9.65 -2.75 8.37
C PRO A 175 -8.54 -1.78 7.96
N GLY A 176 -8.86 -0.85 7.07
CA GLY A 176 -7.91 0.15 6.59
C GLY A 176 -7.49 1.11 7.70
N GLN A 177 -6.20 1.16 7.99
CA GLN A 177 -5.65 2.08 9.00
C GLN A 177 -5.59 3.52 8.47
N PRO A 178 -5.92 4.55 9.25
CA PRO A 178 -5.98 5.93 8.77
C PRO A 178 -4.66 6.49 8.24
N SER A 179 -3.52 6.18 8.86
CA SER A 179 -2.23 6.79 8.54
C SER A 179 -1.18 5.83 7.97
N THR A 180 -1.41 4.52 8.06
CA THR A 180 -0.46 3.52 7.60
C THR A 180 -1.14 2.40 6.81
N SER A 181 -0.36 1.53 6.19
CA SER A 181 -0.84 0.34 5.51
C SER A 181 -0.16 -0.89 6.07
N ILE A 182 -0.94 -1.95 6.31
CA ILE A 182 -0.42 -3.25 6.74
C ILE A 182 0.53 -3.85 5.69
N MET A 183 0.37 -3.47 4.42
CA MET A 183 1.23 -3.89 3.31
C MET A 183 2.70 -3.48 3.48
N LYS A 184 2.98 -2.51 4.34
CA LYS A 184 4.35 -2.11 4.70
C LYS A 184 5.05 -3.09 5.65
N TYR A 185 4.29 -4.04 6.18
CA TYR A 185 4.76 -5.02 7.16
C TYR A 185 4.52 -6.45 6.63
N PRO A 186 5.37 -6.95 5.71
CA PRO A 186 5.18 -8.24 5.03
C PRO A 186 4.96 -9.40 6.00
N GLU A 187 5.74 -9.45 7.10
CA GLU A 187 5.62 -10.51 8.12
C GLU A 187 4.24 -10.56 8.79
N LYS A 188 3.55 -9.42 8.89
CA LYS A 188 2.19 -9.34 9.41
C LYS A 188 1.18 -9.64 8.32
N THR A 189 1.41 -9.12 7.12
CA THR A 189 0.53 -9.32 5.96
C THR A 189 0.42 -10.80 5.59
N ASP A 190 1.53 -11.54 5.64
CA ASP A 190 1.54 -12.98 5.36
C ASP A 190 0.70 -13.82 6.33
N LYS A 191 0.45 -13.31 7.52
CA LYS A 191 -0.36 -13.99 8.55
C LYS A 191 -1.85 -13.71 8.42
N LEU A 192 -2.24 -12.73 7.62
CA LEU A 192 -3.65 -12.39 7.44
C LEU A 192 -4.42 -13.51 6.75
N PRO A 193 -5.65 -13.79 7.17
CA PRO A 193 -6.57 -14.59 6.37
C PRO A 193 -6.80 -13.90 5.03
N SER A 194 -7.07 -14.67 3.99
CA SER A 194 -7.36 -14.05 2.69
C SER A 194 -8.27 -14.92 1.83
N ILE A 195 -9.10 -14.28 1.02
CA ILE A 195 -9.98 -14.95 0.06
C ILE A 195 -9.19 -15.93 -0.82
N PRO A 196 -8.05 -15.55 -1.44
CA PRO A 196 -7.25 -16.50 -2.21
C PRO A 196 -6.80 -17.71 -1.42
N ARG A 197 -6.34 -17.54 -0.17
CA ARG A 197 -5.91 -18.67 0.67
C ARG A 197 -7.06 -19.62 0.97
N SER A 198 -8.23 -19.08 1.28
CA SER A 198 -9.44 -19.88 1.52
C SER A 198 -9.85 -20.67 0.27
N LEU A 199 -9.82 -20.04 -0.89
CA LEU A 199 -10.12 -20.70 -2.17
C LEU A 199 -9.09 -21.78 -2.52
N LYS A 200 -7.79 -21.51 -2.28
CA LYS A 200 -6.74 -22.52 -2.48
C LYS A 200 -6.96 -23.75 -1.59
N ASN A 201 -7.31 -23.52 -0.31
CA ASN A 201 -7.61 -24.61 0.62
C ASN A 201 -8.86 -25.41 0.20
N ALA A 202 -9.81 -24.75 -0.48
CA ALA A 202 -10.96 -25.40 -1.10
C ALA A 202 -10.63 -26.08 -2.44
N GLY A 203 -9.37 -26.10 -2.87
CA GLY A 203 -8.88 -26.80 -4.06
C GLY A 203 -9.09 -26.03 -5.37
N TYR A 204 -9.21 -24.70 -5.33
CA TYR A 204 -9.20 -23.87 -6.54
C TYR A 204 -7.78 -23.62 -7.03
N ASN A 205 -7.60 -23.56 -8.34
CA ASN A 205 -6.40 -22.99 -8.96
C ASN A 205 -6.53 -21.47 -8.93
N LEU A 206 -5.45 -20.80 -8.54
CA LEU A 206 -5.46 -19.34 -8.38
C LEU A 206 -4.54 -18.71 -9.41
N GLU A 207 -5.06 -17.67 -10.04
CA GLU A 207 -4.29 -16.79 -10.92
C GLU A 207 -4.49 -15.34 -10.45
N TYR A 208 -3.44 -14.53 -10.57
CA TYR A 208 -3.47 -13.12 -10.21
C TYR A 208 -2.98 -12.27 -11.36
N TYR A 209 -3.85 -11.39 -11.84
CA TYR A 209 -3.53 -10.44 -12.90
C TYR A 209 -3.54 -9.03 -12.34
N TYR A 210 -2.51 -8.28 -12.63
CA TYR A 210 -2.39 -6.90 -12.20
C TYR A 210 -2.11 -6.02 -13.40
N GLY A 211 -3.03 -5.09 -13.69
CA GLY A 211 -2.98 -4.22 -14.87
C GLY A 211 -1.99 -3.05 -14.75
N CYS A 212 -1.29 -2.90 -13.63
CA CYS A 212 -0.27 -1.88 -13.48
C CYS A 212 1.08 -2.41 -13.97
N LEU A 213 1.75 -1.62 -14.76
CA LEU A 213 3.05 -1.89 -15.33
C LEU A 213 4.09 -2.27 -14.27
N LEU A 214 4.38 -3.54 -14.17
CA LEU A 214 5.70 -4.00 -13.77
C LEU A 214 6.64 -3.65 -14.92
N TYR A 215 7.24 -2.48 -14.91
CA TYR A 215 8.42 -1.99 -15.63
C TYR A 215 8.74 -2.50 -17.06
N THR A 216 7.83 -3.15 -17.77
CA THR A 216 8.11 -3.74 -19.09
C THR A 216 7.56 -2.96 -20.27
N SER A 217 6.74 -1.92 -20.03
CA SER A 217 6.31 -0.99 -21.08
C SER A 217 6.03 0.39 -20.48
N PRO A 218 6.71 1.45 -20.93
CA PRO A 218 6.39 2.80 -20.48
C PRO A 218 4.96 3.14 -20.94
N SER A 219 4.10 3.43 -19.94
CA SER A 219 2.77 3.93 -20.20
C SER A 219 2.87 5.30 -20.91
N PRO A 220 1.98 5.62 -21.84
CA PRO A 220 1.88 6.98 -22.39
C PRO A 220 1.75 8.07 -21.32
N ARG A 221 1.23 7.70 -20.14
CA ARG A 221 1.09 8.58 -18.98
C ARG A 221 2.42 8.85 -18.27
N ASP A 222 3.40 7.95 -18.38
CA ASP A 222 4.72 8.11 -17.76
C ASP A 222 5.64 9.00 -18.61
N ARG A 223 5.36 9.15 -19.90
CA ARG A 223 6.08 10.07 -20.80
C ARG A 223 5.85 11.55 -20.50
N THR A 224 4.77 11.90 -19.84
CA THR A 224 4.40 13.29 -19.54
C THR A 224 4.91 13.78 -18.20
N ARG A 225 5.67 12.95 -17.46
CA ARG A 225 6.22 13.28 -16.13
C ARG A 225 7.76 13.18 -16.04
N SER A 226 8.44 13.07 -17.17
CA SER A 226 9.91 13.17 -17.24
C SER A 226 10.34 14.60 -17.56
#